data_2d79a10690d7325d97ce96813cca46cf
#
_entry.id   2d79a10690d7325d97ce96813cca46cf
#
_cell.length_a   1.000
_cell.length_b   1.000
_cell.length_c   1.000
_cell.angle_alpha   90.00
_cell.angle_beta   90.00
_cell.angle_gamma   90.00
#
_symmetry.space_group_name_H-M   'P 1'
#
loop_
_entity.id
_entity.type
_entity.pdbx_description
1 polymer ?
#
loop_
_entity_poly.entity_id
_entity_poly.type
_entity_poly.pdbx_seq_one_letter_code
_entity_poly.pdbx_strand_id
1 'polypeptide(L)'
;GFNLQEQNFLGSGNTVGIGINKSIYNEVYNISFLDPYATKDAVSLGYNIYFRETDYGEFNIANYLTNSAGFGAQFGYPISDTQRLSFNLTYDKTDIDIGSLPAREIYDFVAAEGNVFETLSAGVSWQTVTLNRGLFPTDGASTSLSLSSTVPGSDLNYYRINLRQRYYQPLSSDLIFGFQGELGYLSAYGETEETPFFQNFYAGGPRSLRGFESNTLGPRSTDAPCYEFNYEEGTCPNLLDTDGAVSYTHLRAHETD
;
A
#
# COMPACT_ATOMS: atom_id res chain seq x y z
N GLY A 1 14.54 3.18 13.83
CA GLY A 1 13.87 4.38 13.34
C GLY A 1 13.97 5.54 14.31
N PHE A 2 13.85 6.72 13.81
CA PHE A 2 13.76 7.97 14.59
C PHE A 2 12.43 8.63 14.23
N ASN A 3 11.66 9.07 15.25
CA ASN A 3 10.42 9.79 15.03
C ASN A 3 10.34 10.92 16.07
N LEU A 4 10.27 12.15 15.60
CA LEU A 4 10.06 13.35 16.39
C LEU A 4 8.71 13.95 16.02
N GLN A 5 7.85 14.14 17.00
CA GLN A 5 6.56 14.78 16.81
C GLN A 5 6.34 15.82 17.91
N GLU A 6 6.08 17.05 17.50
CA GLU A 6 5.71 18.14 18.38
C GLU A 6 4.22 18.44 18.19
N GLN A 7 3.44 18.25 19.23
CA GLN A 7 2.05 18.67 19.30
C GLN A 7 2.00 20.10 19.88
N ASN A 8 1.18 20.94 19.31
CA ASN A 8 1.13 22.36 19.69
C ASN A 8 2.39 23.16 19.30
N PHE A 9 2.85 22.93 18.07
CA PHE A 9 4.04 23.59 17.52
C PHE A 9 3.96 25.12 17.65
N LEU A 10 4.91 25.71 18.33
CA LEU A 10 4.97 27.15 18.66
C LEU A 10 3.69 27.70 19.34
N GLY A 11 2.93 26.88 20.04
CA GLY A 11 1.69 27.29 20.72
C GLY A 11 0.47 27.43 19.80
N SER A 12 0.57 26.96 18.56
CA SER A 12 -0.51 27.09 17.53
C SER A 12 -1.58 26.01 17.62
N GLY A 13 -1.38 24.95 18.41
CA GLY A 13 -2.22 23.74 18.39
C GLY A 13 -1.94 22.79 17.25
N ASN A 14 -1.07 23.17 16.32
CA ASN A 14 -0.71 22.35 15.16
C ASN A 14 0.34 21.30 15.54
N THR A 15 0.34 20.21 14.80
CA THR A 15 1.32 19.13 14.96
C THR A 15 2.31 19.15 13.81
N VAL A 16 3.59 19.07 14.13
CA VAL A 16 4.67 18.86 13.15
C VAL A 16 5.38 17.57 13.48
N GLY A 17 5.64 16.77 12.46
CA GLY A 17 6.33 15.49 12.60
C GLY A 17 7.48 15.34 11.62
N ILE A 18 8.57 14.72 12.07
CA ILE A 18 9.69 14.29 11.24
C ILE A 18 9.95 12.83 11.58
N GLY A 19 9.91 11.96 10.57
CA GLY A 19 10.15 10.53 10.72
C GLY A 19 11.25 10.03 9.81
N ILE A 20 12.13 9.20 10.36
CA ILE A 20 13.15 8.45 9.63
C ILE A 20 13.03 7.00 10.08
N ASN A 21 12.61 6.13 9.20
CA ASN A 21 12.51 4.70 9.46
C ASN A 21 13.33 3.94 8.44
N LYS A 22 14.23 3.10 8.93
CA LYS A 22 15.06 2.25 8.09
C LYS A 22 15.00 0.82 8.61
N SER A 23 14.67 -0.10 7.75
CA SER A 23 14.71 -1.55 7.94
C SER A 23 15.49 -2.19 6.78
N ILE A 24 15.62 -3.50 6.76
CA ILE A 24 16.29 -4.22 5.67
C ILE A 24 15.56 -4.10 4.33
N TYR A 25 14.25 -3.87 4.36
CA TYR A 25 13.38 -3.88 3.17
C TYR A 25 12.67 -2.53 2.92
N ASN A 26 12.82 -1.56 3.82
CA ASN A 26 12.10 -0.29 3.67
C ASN A 26 12.86 0.84 4.34
N GLU A 27 13.07 1.92 3.60
CA GLU A 27 13.64 3.16 4.09
C GLU A 27 12.64 4.29 3.80
N VAL A 28 12.20 5.00 4.86
CA VAL A 28 11.19 6.05 4.75
C VAL A 28 11.65 7.29 5.49
N TYR A 29 11.65 8.39 4.79
CA TYR A 29 11.78 9.73 5.33
C TYR A 29 10.46 10.46 5.14
N ASN A 30 9.93 11.07 6.18
CA ASN A 30 8.71 11.86 6.07
C ASN A 30 8.75 13.11 6.93
N ILE A 31 8.15 14.17 6.41
CA ILE A 31 7.83 15.40 7.14
C ILE A 31 6.33 15.60 7.03
N SER A 32 5.69 15.86 8.16
CA SER A 32 4.25 16.05 8.22
C SER A 32 3.87 17.29 9.02
N PHE A 33 2.79 17.91 8.59
CA PHE A 33 2.13 19.00 9.27
C PHE A 33 0.64 18.67 9.39
N LEU A 34 0.02 18.93 10.53
CA LEU A 34 -1.40 18.75 10.76
C LEU A 34 -1.96 19.90 11.57
N ASP A 35 -2.92 20.60 11.01
CA ASP A 35 -3.82 21.50 11.72
C ASP A 35 -5.12 20.73 12.04
N PRO A 36 -5.38 20.38 13.30
CA PRO A 36 -6.57 19.60 13.67
C PRO A 36 -7.85 20.43 13.62
N TYR A 37 -7.76 21.77 13.59
CA TYR A 37 -8.85 22.70 13.65
C TYR A 37 -8.72 23.81 12.60
N ALA A 38 -8.41 23.47 11.36
CA ALA A 38 -8.27 24.44 10.26
C ALA A 38 -9.55 25.24 10.02
N THR A 39 -10.70 24.71 10.46
CA THR A 39 -11.99 25.42 10.45
C THR A 39 -12.68 25.32 11.82
N LYS A 40 -13.71 26.16 12.02
CA LYS A 40 -14.54 26.15 13.24
C LYS A 40 -15.31 24.84 13.44
N ASP A 41 -15.57 24.12 12.36
CA ASP A 41 -16.28 22.83 12.37
C ASP A 41 -15.33 21.64 12.57
N ALA A 42 -14.14 21.88 13.13
CA ALA A 42 -13.13 20.88 13.43
C ALA A 42 -12.68 20.07 12.19
N VAL A 43 -12.70 20.68 11.00
CA VAL A 43 -12.06 20.11 9.81
C VAL A 43 -10.55 20.17 10.01
N SER A 44 -9.91 19.03 9.93
CA SER A 44 -8.45 18.96 9.99
C SER A 44 -7.84 19.10 8.59
N LEU A 45 -6.68 19.76 8.53
CA LEU A 45 -5.89 19.93 7.32
C LEU A 45 -4.49 19.41 7.57
N GLY A 46 -4.05 18.43 6.79
CA GLY A 46 -2.72 17.84 6.88
C GLY A 46 -1.96 17.94 5.56
N TYR A 47 -0.65 18.04 5.68
CA TYR A 47 0.30 17.95 4.57
C TYR A 47 1.41 17.00 4.94
N ASN A 48 1.89 16.26 3.96
CA ASN A 48 3.06 15.39 4.12
C ASN A 48 3.94 15.41 2.88
N ILE A 49 5.24 15.34 3.12
CA ILE A 49 6.25 15.11 2.09
C ILE A 49 6.98 13.85 2.51
N TYR A 50 7.21 12.95 1.58
CA TYR A 50 7.92 11.71 1.88
C TYR A 50 8.84 11.30 0.73
N PHE A 51 9.86 10.57 1.14
CA PHE A 51 10.68 9.72 0.29
C PHE A 51 10.64 8.32 0.85
N ARG A 52 10.44 7.33 -0.01
CA ARG A 52 10.35 5.92 0.38
C ARG A 52 11.10 5.07 -0.64
N GLU A 53 11.96 4.23 -0.13
CA GLU A 53 12.56 3.12 -0.85
C GLU A 53 12.01 1.82 -0.29
N THR A 54 11.58 0.90 -1.15
CA THR A 54 11.06 -0.41 -0.74
C THR A 54 11.68 -1.50 -1.60
N ASP A 55 12.38 -2.43 -0.95
CA ASP A 55 12.92 -3.62 -1.57
C ASP A 55 11.92 -4.77 -1.41
N TYR A 56 11.28 -5.14 -2.49
CA TYR A 56 10.28 -6.20 -2.51
C TYR A 56 10.90 -7.60 -2.54
N GLY A 57 12.16 -7.73 -2.93
CA GLY A 57 12.92 -8.98 -2.83
C GLY A 57 13.05 -9.45 -1.38
N GLU A 58 13.36 -8.54 -0.48
CA GLU A 58 13.42 -8.81 0.96
C GLU A 58 12.06 -9.12 1.59
N PHE A 59 10.97 -8.82 0.91
CA PHE A 59 9.60 -9.15 1.32
C PHE A 59 9.12 -10.54 0.82
N ASN A 60 9.93 -11.29 0.10
CA ASN A 60 9.52 -12.50 -0.63
C ASN A 60 8.37 -12.25 -1.63
N ILE A 61 8.34 -11.08 -2.26
CA ILE A 61 7.31 -10.72 -3.23
C ILE A 61 7.84 -10.92 -4.64
N ALA A 62 8.85 -10.14 -5.02
CA ALA A 62 9.49 -10.21 -6.33
C ALA A 62 10.80 -9.42 -6.32
N ASN A 63 11.70 -9.75 -7.24
CA ASN A 63 13.01 -9.11 -7.31
C ASN A 63 12.95 -7.75 -8.01
N TYR A 64 12.42 -6.75 -7.30
CA TYR A 64 12.41 -5.35 -7.72
C TYR A 64 12.45 -4.42 -6.50
N LEU A 65 12.87 -3.19 -6.75
CA LEU A 65 12.93 -2.10 -5.78
C LEU A 65 12.10 -0.92 -6.30
N THR A 66 11.43 -0.21 -5.41
CA THR A 66 10.74 1.03 -5.75
C THR A 66 11.27 2.20 -4.95
N ASN A 67 11.58 3.29 -5.65
CA ASN A 67 11.89 4.59 -5.07
C ASN A 67 10.71 5.53 -5.31
N SER A 68 10.06 5.98 -4.25
CA SER A 68 8.91 6.88 -4.36
C SER A 68 9.18 8.18 -3.61
N ALA A 69 8.88 9.30 -4.25
CA ALA A 69 8.88 10.62 -3.64
C ALA A 69 7.54 11.28 -3.87
N GLY A 70 6.94 11.84 -2.83
CA GLY A 70 5.60 12.38 -2.96
C GLY A 70 5.27 13.49 -1.99
N PHE A 71 4.20 14.21 -2.35
CA PHE A 71 3.56 15.22 -1.54
C PHE A 71 2.07 14.89 -1.43
N GLY A 72 1.53 14.94 -0.21
CA GLY A 72 0.13 14.70 0.08
C GLY A 72 -0.53 15.87 0.80
N ALA A 73 -1.80 16.11 0.48
CA ALA A 73 -2.71 16.95 1.24
C ALA A 73 -3.91 16.13 1.69
N GLN A 74 -4.33 16.30 2.93
CA GLN A 74 -5.42 15.55 3.53
C GLN A 74 -6.38 16.50 4.26
N PHE A 75 -7.68 16.33 4.01
CA PHE A 75 -8.76 16.99 4.73
C PHE A 75 -9.55 15.94 5.52
N GLY A 76 -9.73 16.16 6.81
CA GLY A 76 -10.49 15.24 7.66
C GLY A 76 -11.70 15.96 8.26
N TYR A 77 -12.90 15.43 8.00
CA TYR A 77 -14.16 15.94 8.52
C TYR A 77 -14.73 14.96 9.57
N PRO A 78 -14.89 15.38 10.83
CA PRO A 78 -15.57 14.58 11.84
C PRO A 78 -17.08 14.62 11.59
N ILE A 79 -17.67 13.47 11.20
CA ILE A 79 -19.13 13.33 11.04
C ILE A 79 -19.78 13.21 12.42
N SER A 80 -19.14 12.47 13.32
CA SER A 80 -19.54 12.28 14.71
C SER A 80 -18.32 11.92 15.57
N ASP A 81 -18.51 11.71 16.87
CA ASP A 81 -17.44 11.30 17.80
C ASP A 81 -16.79 9.98 17.41
N THR A 82 -17.49 9.12 16.68
CA THR A 82 -17.05 7.80 16.28
C THR A 82 -16.76 7.69 14.78
N GLN A 83 -17.09 8.70 13.97
CA GLN A 83 -17.04 8.64 12.52
C GLN A 83 -16.22 9.81 11.93
N ARG A 84 -15.37 9.49 11.01
CA ARG A 84 -14.56 10.47 10.27
C ARG A 84 -14.61 10.18 8.77
N LEU A 85 -14.78 11.21 7.99
CA LEU A 85 -14.59 11.23 6.54
C LEU A 85 -13.28 11.97 6.23
N SER A 86 -12.45 11.40 5.37
CA SER A 86 -11.20 12.04 4.96
C SER A 86 -11.09 12.06 3.44
N PHE A 87 -10.59 13.16 2.90
CA PHE A 87 -10.25 13.32 1.50
C PHE A 87 -8.75 13.52 1.41
N ASN A 88 -8.11 12.85 0.47
CA ASN A 88 -6.67 13.00 0.21
C ASN A 88 -6.41 13.26 -1.25
N LEU A 89 -5.40 14.08 -1.50
CA LEU A 89 -4.82 14.33 -2.81
C LEU A 89 -3.32 14.11 -2.67
N THR A 90 -2.75 13.22 -3.49
CA THR A 90 -1.34 12.85 -3.40
C THR A 90 -0.72 12.87 -4.78
N TYR A 91 0.36 13.62 -4.93
CA TYR A 91 1.27 13.51 -6.06
C TYR A 91 2.43 12.59 -5.66
N ASP A 92 2.71 11.61 -6.48
CA ASP A 92 3.75 10.61 -6.26
C ASP A 92 4.55 10.40 -7.54
N LYS A 93 5.86 10.39 -7.40
CA LYS A 93 6.79 9.96 -8.45
C LYS A 93 7.43 8.67 -7.98
N THR A 94 7.20 7.59 -8.72
CA THR A 94 7.73 6.26 -8.44
C THR A 94 8.70 5.84 -9.54
N ASP A 95 9.89 5.45 -9.15
CA ASP A 95 10.91 4.84 -10.00
C ASP A 95 11.05 3.37 -9.59
N ILE A 96 11.00 2.48 -10.58
CA ILE A 96 11.07 1.03 -10.39
C ILE A 96 12.40 0.53 -10.94
N ASP A 97 13.18 -0.07 -10.05
CA ASP A 97 14.43 -0.75 -10.43
C ASP A 97 14.19 -2.27 -10.38
N ILE A 98 14.21 -2.89 -11.55
CA ILE A 98 14.03 -4.33 -11.69
C ILE A 98 15.37 -5.04 -11.53
N GLY A 99 15.40 -6.05 -10.67
CA GLY A 99 16.61 -6.88 -10.46
C GLY A 99 16.98 -7.69 -11.71
N SER A 100 18.08 -8.42 -11.62
CA SER A 100 18.65 -9.20 -12.74
C SER A 100 17.75 -10.32 -13.27
N LEU A 101 16.73 -10.72 -12.51
CA LEU A 101 15.81 -11.83 -12.83
C LEU A 101 14.38 -11.45 -12.42
N PRO A 102 13.76 -10.46 -13.08
CA PRO A 102 12.40 -10.10 -12.78
C PRO A 102 11.44 -11.19 -13.25
N ALA A 103 10.30 -11.33 -12.58
CA ALA A 103 9.21 -12.12 -13.11
C ALA A 103 8.78 -11.58 -14.49
N ARG A 104 8.26 -12.46 -15.33
CA ARG A 104 7.87 -12.11 -16.71
C ARG A 104 6.87 -10.96 -16.74
N GLU A 105 5.88 -11.01 -15.88
CA GLU A 105 4.82 -10.00 -15.80
C GLU A 105 5.37 -8.62 -15.41
N ILE A 106 6.40 -8.57 -14.54
CA ILE A 106 7.10 -7.32 -14.19
C ILE A 106 7.88 -6.79 -15.39
N TYR A 107 8.60 -7.68 -16.07
CA TYR A 107 9.37 -7.31 -17.25
C TYR A 107 8.46 -6.78 -18.36
N ASP A 108 7.37 -7.49 -18.67
CA ASP A 108 6.41 -7.12 -19.70
C ASP A 108 5.75 -5.76 -19.36
N PHE A 109 5.36 -5.54 -18.10
CA PHE A 109 4.80 -4.27 -17.64
C PHE A 109 5.81 -3.12 -17.82
N VAL A 110 7.05 -3.28 -17.33
CA VAL A 110 8.07 -2.23 -17.45
C VAL A 110 8.47 -1.99 -18.92
N ALA A 111 8.46 -3.01 -19.76
CA ALA A 111 8.72 -2.87 -21.18
C ALA A 111 7.60 -2.10 -21.92
N ALA A 112 6.35 -2.25 -21.46
CA ALA A 112 5.19 -1.58 -22.07
C ALA A 112 5.00 -0.14 -21.54
N GLU A 113 5.06 0.05 -20.23
CA GLU A 113 4.67 1.29 -19.56
C GLU A 113 5.89 2.15 -19.13
N GLY A 114 7.09 1.54 -19.07
CA GLY A 114 8.30 2.19 -18.55
C GLY A 114 8.54 1.87 -17.06
N ASN A 115 9.53 2.55 -16.48
CA ASN A 115 9.96 2.32 -15.10
C ASN A 115 9.81 3.54 -14.19
N VAL A 116 9.48 4.71 -14.71
CA VAL A 116 9.26 5.95 -13.94
C VAL A 116 7.86 6.46 -14.20
N PHE A 117 7.11 6.65 -13.12
CA PHE A 117 5.70 7.05 -13.18
C PHE A 117 5.44 8.26 -12.30
N GLU A 118 4.76 9.25 -12.85
CA GLU A 118 4.24 10.39 -12.12
C GLU A 118 2.72 10.29 -12.03
N THR A 119 2.19 10.16 -10.82
CA THR A 119 0.76 9.97 -10.59
C THR A 119 0.20 11.02 -9.65
N LEU A 120 -0.94 11.59 -10.00
CA LEU A 120 -1.77 12.37 -9.11
C LEU A 120 -2.97 11.52 -8.72
N SER A 121 -3.11 11.21 -7.45
CA SER A 121 -4.21 10.41 -6.94
C SER A 121 -5.12 11.20 -6.00
N ALA A 122 -6.42 10.98 -6.14
CA ALA A 122 -7.43 11.49 -5.22
C ALA A 122 -8.11 10.32 -4.50
N GLY A 123 -8.40 10.50 -3.23
CA GLY A 123 -9.03 9.45 -2.44
C GLY A 123 -10.02 9.98 -1.44
N VAL A 124 -10.95 9.12 -1.05
CA VAL A 124 -11.89 9.32 0.04
C VAL A 124 -11.85 8.11 0.96
N SER A 125 -11.83 8.35 2.25
CA SER A 125 -11.92 7.29 3.24
C SER A 125 -12.94 7.64 4.31
N TRP A 126 -13.76 6.64 4.64
CA TRP A 126 -14.69 6.71 5.76
C TRP A 126 -14.28 5.71 6.81
N GLN A 127 -14.21 6.16 8.05
CA GLN A 127 -13.84 5.34 9.19
C GLN A 127 -14.88 5.50 10.30
N THR A 128 -15.26 4.39 10.91
CA THR A 128 -16.01 4.36 12.15
C THR A 128 -15.33 3.48 13.18
N VAL A 129 -15.31 3.93 14.45
CA VAL A 129 -14.69 3.20 15.55
C VAL A 129 -15.60 3.28 16.77
N THR A 130 -16.19 2.16 17.13
CA THR A 130 -17.04 2.01 18.32
C THR A 130 -16.46 1.00 19.33
N LEU A 131 -15.17 0.63 19.15
CA LEU A 131 -14.49 -0.29 20.05
C LEU A 131 -14.41 0.28 21.45
N ASN A 132 -14.73 -0.53 22.45
CA ASN A 132 -14.72 -0.14 23.85
C ASN A 132 -13.32 0.17 24.41
N ARG A 133 -12.26 -0.32 23.76
CA ARG A 133 -10.84 -0.04 24.09
C ARG A 133 -9.90 -0.32 22.93
N GLY A 134 -8.75 0.34 22.90
CA GLY A 134 -7.77 0.24 21.82
C GLY A 134 -6.96 -1.06 21.84
N LEU A 135 -6.62 -1.55 23.06
CA LEU A 135 -5.89 -2.80 23.23
C LEU A 135 -6.86 -3.88 23.76
N PHE A 136 -6.82 -5.05 23.11
CA PHE A 136 -7.67 -6.20 23.45
C PHE A 136 -9.15 -5.82 23.56
N PRO A 137 -9.76 -5.28 22.48
CA PRO A 137 -11.18 -4.94 22.49
C PRO A 137 -12.03 -6.17 22.75
N THR A 138 -13.10 -5.98 23.53
CA THR A 138 -14.03 -7.03 23.88
C THR A 138 -15.44 -6.79 23.33
N ASP A 139 -15.71 -5.55 22.88
CA ASP A 139 -17.00 -5.14 22.34
C ASP A 139 -16.85 -4.02 21.34
N GLY A 140 -17.78 -3.96 20.37
CA GLY A 140 -17.85 -2.92 19.37
C GLY A 140 -17.23 -3.29 18.03
N ALA A 141 -17.12 -2.31 17.16
CA ALA A 141 -16.67 -2.48 15.77
C ALA A 141 -15.71 -1.38 15.34
N SER A 142 -14.88 -1.71 14.37
CA SER A 142 -14.10 -0.72 13.61
C SER A 142 -14.19 -1.06 12.13
N THR A 143 -14.74 -0.13 11.36
CA THR A 143 -14.86 -0.25 9.90
C THR A 143 -14.07 0.87 9.25
N SER A 144 -13.29 0.53 8.22
CA SER A 144 -12.58 1.49 7.39
C SER A 144 -12.83 1.13 5.93
N LEU A 145 -13.44 2.04 5.20
CA LEU A 145 -13.63 1.96 3.75
C LEU A 145 -12.82 3.07 3.10
N SER A 146 -11.96 2.72 2.16
CA SER A 146 -11.18 3.67 1.37
C SER A 146 -11.35 3.39 -0.12
N LEU A 147 -11.50 4.46 -0.87
CA LEU A 147 -11.52 4.49 -2.32
C LEU A 147 -10.47 5.49 -2.78
N SER A 148 -9.59 5.11 -3.66
CA SER A 148 -8.63 6.00 -4.29
C SER A 148 -8.57 5.73 -5.79
N SER A 149 -8.33 6.77 -6.56
CA SER A 149 -8.15 6.70 -8.01
C SER A 149 -7.08 7.70 -8.42
N THR A 150 -6.25 7.31 -9.35
CA THR A 150 -5.41 8.28 -10.05
C THR A 150 -6.27 9.22 -10.88
N VAL A 151 -5.81 10.44 -11.10
CA VAL A 151 -6.51 11.43 -11.92
C VAL A 151 -6.14 11.20 -13.38
N PRO A 152 -7.09 11.26 -14.33
CA PRO A 152 -6.79 11.17 -15.76
C PRO A 152 -5.70 12.16 -16.18
N GLY A 153 -4.72 11.69 -16.92
CA GLY A 153 -3.50 12.43 -17.27
C GLY A 153 -2.29 12.12 -16.40
N SER A 154 -2.43 11.23 -15.43
CA SER A 154 -1.31 10.55 -14.78
C SER A 154 -0.74 9.48 -15.71
N ASP A 155 0.54 9.12 -15.52
CA ASP A 155 1.20 8.09 -16.34
C ASP A 155 0.53 6.73 -16.18
N LEU A 156 -0.01 6.44 -14.98
CA LEU A 156 -0.78 5.23 -14.70
C LEU A 156 -2.19 5.59 -14.22
N ASN A 157 -3.18 4.92 -14.80
CA ASN A 157 -4.59 5.11 -14.46
C ASN A 157 -5.15 3.85 -13.82
N TYR A 158 -5.41 3.91 -12.51
CA TYR A 158 -6.00 2.82 -11.74
C TYR A 158 -6.85 3.33 -10.59
N TYR A 159 -7.76 2.49 -10.11
CA TYR A 159 -8.48 2.75 -8.88
C TYR A 159 -8.36 1.58 -7.92
N ARG A 160 -8.45 1.89 -6.63
CA ARG A 160 -8.29 0.93 -5.54
C ARG A 160 -9.40 1.12 -4.52
N ILE A 161 -10.02 0.03 -4.13
CA ILE A 161 -11.02 -0.03 -3.07
C ILE A 161 -10.47 -0.95 -1.98
N ASN A 162 -10.55 -0.51 -0.73
CA ASN A 162 -10.17 -1.32 0.42
C ASN A 162 -11.23 -1.19 1.50
N LEU A 163 -11.73 -2.32 1.97
CA LEU A 163 -12.65 -2.42 3.11
C LEU A 163 -11.99 -3.27 4.19
N ARG A 164 -11.85 -2.70 5.37
CA ARG A 164 -11.35 -3.42 6.55
C ARG A 164 -12.39 -3.37 7.65
N GLN A 165 -12.73 -4.53 8.20
CA GLN A 165 -13.70 -4.70 9.27
C GLN A 165 -13.09 -5.44 10.45
N ARG A 166 -13.29 -4.92 11.66
CA ARG A 166 -13.08 -5.62 12.93
C ARG A 166 -14.36 -5.54 13.74
N TYR A 167 -14.77 -6.64 14.33
CA TYR A 167 -15.97 -6.73 15.14
C TYR A 167 -15.70 -7.62 16.35
N TYR A 168 -16.14 -7.19 17.51
CA TYR A 168 -16.03 -7.91 18.77
C TYR A 168 -17.36 -7.91 19.48
N GLN A 169 -17.75 -9.08 20.00
CA GLN A 169 -18.98 -9.29 20.72
C GLN A 169 -18.71 -10.19 21.93
N PRO A 170 -18.98 -9.77 23.17
CA PRO A 170 -18.93 -10.66 24.32
C PRO A 170 -20.10 -11.65 24.23
N LEU A 171 -19.79 -12.96 24.28
CA LEU A 171 -20.77 -14.03 24.32
C LEU A 171 -21.05 -14.46 25.77
N SER A 172 -20.05 -14.32 26.65
CA SER A 172 -20.18 -14.53 28.10
C SER A 172 -19.12 -13.68 28.81
N SER A 173 -19.04 -13.80 30.17
CA SER A 173 -17.99 -13.11 30.94
C SER A 173 -16.57 -13.45 30.50
N ASP A 174 -16.34 -14.65 29.96
CA ASP A 174 -15.02 -15.18 29.66
C ASP A 174 -14.84 -15.51 28.19
N LEU A 175 -15.88 -15.35 27.35
CA LEU A 175 -15.87 -15.68 25.95
C LEU A 175 -16.22 -14.46 25.07
N ILE A 176 -15.30 -14.09 24.19
CA ILE A 176 -15.47 -13.00 23.27
C ILE A 176 -15.38 -13.56 21.84
N PHE A 177 -16.39 -13.29 21.03
CA PHE A 177 -16.34 -13.53 19.59
C PHE A 177 -15.60 -12.35 18.93
N GLY A 178 -14.57 -12.65 18.13
CA GLY A 178 -13.85 -11.67 17.34
C GLY A 178 -13.87 -12.06 15.86
N PHE A 179 -14.22 -11.09 15.01
CA PHE A 179 -14.15 -11.20 13.56
C PHE A 179 -13.24 -10.10 13.00
N GLN A 180 -12.35 -10.47 12.09
CA GLN A 180 -11.55 -9.53 11.31
C GLN A 180 -11.56 -9.96 9.85
N GLY A 181 -11.86 -9.01 8.95
CA GLY A 181 -11.85 -9.23 7.51
C GLY A 181 -11.29 -8.02 6.79
N GLU A 182 -10.66 -8.28 5.65
CA GLU A 182 -10.17 -7.26 4.72
C GLU A 182 -10.53 -7.70 3.30
N LEU A 183 -11.11 -6.76 2.52
CA LEU A 183 -11.41 -6.92 1.11
C LEU A 183 -10.72 -5.81 0.34
N GLY A 184 -9.97 -6.18 -0.68
CA GLY A 184 -9.28 -5.26 -1.57
C GLY A 184 -9.67 -5.52 -3.01
N TYR A 185 -9.82 -4.46 -3.79
CA TYR A 185 -10.03 -4.51 -5.23
C TYR A 185 -9.17 -3.45 -5.90
N LEU A 186 -8.48 -3.83 -6.97
CA LEU A 186 -7.63 -2.95 -7.78
C LEU A 186 -7.95 -3.22 -9.24
N SER A 187 -8.11 -2.16 -10.04
CA SER A 187 -8.30 -2.26 -11.47
C SER A 187 -7.71 -1.06 -12.19
N ALA A 188 -7.11 -1.31 -13.34
CA ALA A 188 -6.69 -0.27 -14.27
C ALA A 188 -7.88 0.29 -15.03
N TYR A 189 -7.73 1.49 -15.59
CA TYR A 189 -8.69 2.11 -16.49
C TYR A 189 -7.99 3.06 -17.48
N GLY A 190 -8.73 3.51 -18.50
CA GLY A 190 -8.22 4.46 -19.50
C GLY A 190 -7.18 3.84 -20.41
N GLU A 191 -5.99 4.46 -20.48
CA GLU A 191 -4.90 4.02 -21.37
C GLU A 191 -4.01 2.96 -20.72
N THR A 192 -4.11 2.74 -19.41
CA THR A 192 -3.37 1.70 -18.68
C THR A 192 -4.08 0.36 -18.84
N GLU A 193 -3.44 -0.59 -19.50
CA GLU A 193 -4.04 -1.89 -19.80
C GLU A 193 -3.95 -2.84 -18.59
N GLU A 194 -2.85 -2.82 -17.86
CA GLU A 194 -2.60 -3.71 -16.73
C GLU A 194 -2.51 -2.96 -15.40
N THR A 195 -2.96 -3.61 -14.32
CA THR A 195 -2.83 -3.04 -12.98
C THR A 195 -1.36 -2.96 -12.56
N PRO A 196 -0.91 -1.84 -11.98
CA PRO A 196 0.46 -1.73 -11.51
C PRO A 196 0.77 -2.80 -10.45
N PHE A 197 1.69 -3.70 -10.73
CA PHE A 197 2.03 -4.85 -9.87
C PHE A 197 2.48 -4.41 -8.46
N PHE A 198 3.13 -3.25 -8.33
CA PHE A 198 3.57 -2.69 -7.05
C PHE A 198 2.42 -2.11 -6.19
N GLN A 199 1.19 -2.07 -6.72
CA GLN A 199 -0.03 -1.68 -6.01
C GLN A 199 -0.88 -2.89 -5.59
N ASN A 200 -0.48 -4.11 -5.90
CA ASN A 200 -1.21 -5.33 -5.59
C ASN A 200 -1.40 -5.55 -4.08
N PHE A 201 -2.37 -6.38 -3.75
CA PHE A 201 -2.63 -6.83 -2.37
C PHE A 201 -1.87 -8.13 -2.11
N TYR A 202 -1.28 -8.24 -0.94
CA TYR A 202 -0.52 -9.42 -0.50
C TYR A 202 -1.11 -9.99 0.77
N ALA A 203 -1.10 -11.32 0.88
CA ALA A 203 -1.60 -12.03 2.05
C ALA A 203 -0.63 -13.15 2.48
N GLY A 204 -0.76 -13.58 3.73
CA GLY A 204 0.12 -14.52 4.41
C GLY A 204 0.90 -13.87 5.54
N GLY A 205 1.38 -14.70 6.47
CA GLY A 205 2.16 -14.27 7.62
C GLY A 205 1.34 -13.95 8.87
N PRO A 206 2.01 -13.67 9.99
CA PRO A 206 1.41 -13.58 11.32
C PRO A 206 0.39 -12.45 11.48
N ARG A 207 0.45 -11.43 10.64
CA ARG A 207 -0.45 -10.27 10.68
C ARG A 207 -1.66 -10.38 9.74
N SER A 208 -1.65 -11.33 8.83
CA SER A 208 -2.70 -11.56 7.84
C SER A 208 -3.32 -12.95 8.05
N LEU A 209 -2.71 -14.02 7.54
CA LEU A 209 -3.18 -15.38 7.71
C LEU A 209 -2.06 -16.23 8.32
N ARG A 210 -2.25 -16.65 9.58
CA ARG A 210 -1.28 -17.47 10.31
C ARG A 210 -1.19 -18.87 9.71
N GLY A 211 0.00 -19.46 9.74
CA GLY A 211 0.28 -20.77 9.15
C GLY A 211 0.80 -20.70 7.71
N PHE A 212 0.81 -19.51 7.12
CA PHE A 212 1.44 -19.25 5.83
C PHE A 212 2.63 -18.30 6.02
N GLU A 213 3.64 -18.45 5.20
CA GLU A 213 4.74 -17.53 5.12
C GLU A 213 4.26 -16.14 4.64
N SER A 214 4.98 -15.08 5.00
CA SER A 214 4.58 -13.72 4.65
C SER A 214 4.53 -13.55 3.14
N ASN A 215 3.43 -13.00 2.65
CA ASN A 215 3.18 -12.66 1.24
C ASN A 215 3.19 -13.86 0.27
N THR A 216 2.91 -15.09 0.74
CA THR A 216 2.95 -16.31 -0.08
C THR A 216 1.58 -16.79 -0.57
N LEU A 217 0.51 -16.06 -0.26
CA LEU A 217 -0.86 -16.40 -0.71
C LEU A 217 -1.25 -15.55 -1.92
N GLY A 218 -1.79 -16.23 -2.93
CA GLY A 218 -2.30 -15.63 -4.17
C GLY A 218 -1.71 -16.30 -5.42
N PRO A 219 -2.04 -15.78 -6.62
CA PRO A 219 -1.46 -16.24 -7.86
C PRO A 219 0.06 -16.05 -7.86
N ARG A 220 0.78 -17.00 -8.42
CA ARG A 220 2.24 -16.91 -8.55
C ARG A 220 2.60 -16.26 -9.88
N SER A 221 3.71 -15.52 -9.90
CA SER A 221 4.29 -15.02 -11.13
C SER A 221 4.91 -16.16 -11.94
N THR A 222 5.09 -15.90 -13.23
CA THR A 222 5.84 -16.76 -14.12
C THR A 222 7.33 -16.45 -13.97
N ASP A 223 8.14 -17.47 -13.70
CA ASP A 223 9.58 -17.32 -13.63
C ASP A 223 10.14 -16.79 -14.94
N ALA A 224 11.11 -15.90 -14.86
CA ALA A 224 11.81 -15.42 -16.03
C ALA A 224 12.53 -16.61 -16.72
N PRO A 225 12.21 -16.92 -17.97
CA PRO A 225 12.76 -18.11 -18.62
C PRO A 225 14.25 -17.98 -18.96
N CYS A 226 14.91 -16.90 -18.57
CA CYS A 226 16.22 -16.54 -19.09
C CYS A 226 17.08 -15.78 -18.09
N TYR A 227 18.22 -16.36 -17.73
CA TYR A 227 19.22 -15.75 -16.84
C TYR A 227 20.10 -14.68 -17.50
N GLU A 228 20.36 -14.80 -18.79
CA GLU A 228 21.10 -13.83 -19.58
C GLU A 228 20.41 -13.69 -20.93
N PHE A 229 19.56 -12.68 -21.04
CA PHE A 229 18.97 -12.33 -22.33
C PHE A 229 20.00 -11.63 -23.19
N ASN A 230 20.41 -12.26 -24.29
CA ASN A 230 21.24 -11.59 -25.27
C ASN A 230 20.37 -10.68 -26.14
N TYR A 231 20.39 -9.39 -25.85
CA TYR A 231 19.60 -8.36 -26.57
C TYR A 231 19.97 -8.22 -28.05
N GLU A 232 21.20 -8.59 -28.42
CA GLU A 232 21.63 -8.51 -29.82
C GLU A 232 21.09 -9.67 -30.67
N GLU A 233 20.90 -10.83 -30.08
CA GLU A 233 20.45 -12.04 -30.79
C GLU A 233 18.99 -12.40 -30.49
N GLY A 234 18.35 -11.75 -29.52
CA GLY A 234 17.01 -12.09 -29.07
C GLY A 234 16.89 -13.51 -28.48
N THR A 235 17.99 -14.05 -27.98
CA THR A 235 18.08 -15.43 -27.49
C THR A 235 18.46 -15.50 -26.02
N CYS A 236 18.00 -16.54 -25.35
CA CYS A 236 18.40 -16.92 -24.00
C CYS A 236 19.40 -18.09 -24.07
N PRO A 237 20.71 -17.84 -23.97
CA PRO A 237 21.70 -18.90 -24.05
C PRO A 237 21.67 -19.90 -22.88
N ASN A 238 21.10 -19.53 -21.74
CA ASN A 238 21.00 -20.37 -20.56
C ASN A 238 19.54 -20.45 -20.09
N LEU A 239 18.74 -21.31 -20.70
CA LEU A 239 17.49 -21.80 -20.10
C LEU A 239 17.87 -22.58 -18.84
N LEU A 240 17.60 -22.01 -17.67
CA LEU A 240 17.66 -22.81 -16.46
C LEU A 240 16.58 -23.88 -16.52
N ASP A 241 17.02 -25.12 -16.34
CA ASP A 241 16.16 -26.25 -16.11
C ASP A 241 15.26 -25.91 -14.89
N THR A 242 13.96 -25.84 -15.11
CA THR A 242 12.96 -25.27 -14.19
C THR A 242 12.72 -26.10 -12.93
N ASP A 243 13.52 -27.13 -12.70
CA ASP A 243 13.31 -28.08 -11.59
C ASP A 243 13.75 -27.59 -10.20
N GLY A 244 14.20 -26.35 -10.05
CA GLY A 244 14.75 -25.88 -8.77
C GLY A 244 14.45 -24.45 -8.33
N ALA A 245 13.97 -23.58 -9.18
CA ALA A 245 13.70 -22.19 -8.81
C ALA A 245 12.23 -21.98 -8.40
N VAL A 246 11.99 -21.97 -7.11
CA VAL A 246 10.69 -21.57 -6.57
C VAL A 246 10.67 -20.05 -6.48
N SER A 247 10.11 -19.38 -7.46
CA SER A 247 9.81 -17.96 -7.36
C SER A 247 8.52 -17.77 -6.57
N TYR A 248 8.60 -17.00 -5.49
CA TYR A 248 7.46 -16.70 -4.62
C TYR A 248 6.96 -15.29 -4.91
N THR A 249 6.26 -15.10 -6.01
CA THR A 249 5.73 -13.79 -6.31
C THR A 249 4.21 -13.84 -6.52
N HIS A 250 3.51 -12.96 -5.84
CA HIS A 250 2.06 -12.83 -5.93
C HIS A 250 1.72 -11.56 -6.71
N LEU A 251 1.49 -11.69 -7.99
CA LEU A 251 1.37 -10.56 -8.90
C LEU A 251 -0.05 -10.17 -9.30
N ARG A 252 -1.10 -10.84 -8.84
CA ARG A 252 -2.46 -10.43 -9.23
C ARG A 252 -3.38 -10.17 -8.04
N ALA A 253 -3.98 -8.97 -8.04
CA ALA A 253 -5.30 -8.79 -7.48
C ALA A 253 -6.26 -9.68 -8.29
N HIS A 254 -7.08 -10.44 -7.61
CA HIS A 254 -8.00 -11.39 -8.18
C HIS A 254 -8.88 -10.74 -9.24
N GLU A 255 -8.70 -11.07 -10.51
CA GLU A 255 -9.77 -11.00 -11.49
C GLU A 255 -10.67 -12.21 -11.21
N THR A 256 -11.85 -11.95 -10.71
CA THR A 256 -12.93 -12.94 -10.70
C THR A 256 -13.59 -12.92 -12.07
N ASP A 257 -13.41 -13.98 -12.86
CA ASP A 257 -14.31 -14.31 -13.96
C ASP A 257 -15.73 -14.54 -13.45
#